data_85f5c9d4d889049e283c80d5ecabb026
#
_entry.id   85f5c9d4d889049e283c80d5ecabb026
#
_cell.length_a   1.000
_cell.length_b   1.000
_cell.length_c   1.000
_cell.angle_alpha   90.00
_cell.angle_beta   90.00
_cell.angle_gamma   90.00
#
_symmetry.space_group_name_H-M   'P 1'
#
loop_
_entity.id
_entity.type
_entity.pdbx_description
1 polymer ?
#
loop_
_entity_poly.entity_id
_entity_poly.type
_entity_poly.pdbx_seq_one_letter_code
_entity_poly.pdbx_strand_id
1 'polypeptide(L)'
;MYNYPVLLHFHRKNGDYTACSFSTDRDENKSSLTSETTYFGLQFSFTVTSQEKVDSFTFKAEIDGVLKEYLVRFNYYPLLTEAWILEGDETVYYSENPAIASPYYKDQNPFAFDKAIHSASFDHHWGYQGELGYSLSDYQTSFKLWAPTATAVQVVVYENTSNDAPIWKTFNLERGNSYSYSHKYNTIGVWSLDLDENLAGKAYQYQIEFPHHQTLTRDP
;
A
#
# COMPACT_ATOMS: atom_id res chain seq x y z
N MET A 1 -21.88 -7.36 19.73
CA MET A 1 -20.92 -8.36 19.20
C MET A 1 -20.22 -7.72 18.00
N TYR A 2 -18.89 -7.72 18.00
CA TYR A 2 -18.05 -7.16 16.94
C TYR A 2 -17.45 -8.32 16.14
N ASN A 3 -17.50 -8.24 14.81
CA ASN A 3 -16.96 -9.24 13.90
C ASN A 3 -15.87 -8.58 13.07
N TYR A 4 -14.63 -9.01 13.25
CA TYR A 4 -13.46 -8.48 12.54
C TYR A 4 -13.03 -9.48 11.47
N PRO A 5 -13.30 -9.22 10.19
CA PRO A 5 -12.81 -10.06 9.11
C PRO A 5 -11.29 -9.93 8.98
N VAL A 6 -10.61 -11.05 8.82
CA VAL A 6 -9.14 -11.11 8.71
C VAL A 6 -8.74 -11.95 7.50
N LEU A 7 -7.79 -11.42 6.73
CA LEU A 7 -7.06 -12.11 5.70
C LEU A 7 -5.57 -12.01 6.05
N LEU A 8 -4.97 -13.13 6.43
CA LEU A 8 -3.59 -13.18 6.89
C LEU A 8 -2.75 -14.04 5.95
N HIS A 9 -1.60 -13.52 5.54
CA HIS A 9 -0.66 -14.19 4.68
C HIS A 9 0.61 -14.55 5.47
N PHE A 10 1.03 -15.81 5.43
CA PHE A 10 2.23 -16.28 6.10
C PHE A 10 3.21 -16.89 5.09
N HIS A 11 4.43 -16.38 5.08
CA HIS A 11 5.50 -16.86 4.19
C HIS A 11 6.62 -17.53 4.99
N ARG A 12 6.97 -18.73 4.57
CA ARG A 12 8.13 -19.49 5.07
C ARG A 12 9.19 -19.58 3.97
N LYS A 13 10.44 -19.25 4.31
CA LYS A 13 11.55 -19.19 3.34
C LYS A 13 11.81 -20.49 2.58
N ASN A 14 11.67 -21.63 3.25
CA ASN A 14 11.89 -22.93 2.62
C ASN A 14 10.65 -23.50 1.92
N GLY A 15 9.49 -22.87 2.07
CA GLY A 15 8.24 -23.32 1.47
C GLY A 15 7.65 -24.61 2.03
N ASP A 16 8.24 -25.18 3.10
CA ASP A 16 7.75 -26.39 3.75
C ASP A 16 6.92 -26.03 4.98
N TYR A 17 5.64 -26.35 4.95
CA TYR A 17 4.67 -26.08 6.01
C TYR A 17 4.21 -27.33 6.76
N THR A 18 4.82 -28.50 6.50
CA THR A 18 4.38 -29.80 7.05
C THR A 18 4.52 -29.88 8.56
N ALA A 19 5.53 -29.23 9.15
CA ALA A 19 5.76 -29.13 10.57
C ALA A 19 5.28 -27.80 11.20
N CYS A 20 4.21 -27.21 10.61
CA CYS A 20 3.64 -25.96 11.09
C CYS A 20 2.23 -26.17 11.61
N SER A 21 1.89 -25.48 12.70
CA SER A 21 0.52 -25.32 13.17
C SER A 21 0.21 -23.85 13.47
N PHE A 22 -1.04 -23.46 13.27
CA PHE A 22 -1.46 -22.06 13.36
C PHE A 22 -2.72 -21.91 14.20
N SER A 23 -2.77 -20.90 15.05
CA SER A 23 -3.90 -20.60 15.90
C SER A 23 -3.96 -19.11 16.24
N THR A 24 -5.02 -18.69 16.93
CA THR A 24 -5.13 -17.34 17.51
C THR A 24 -5.46 -17.40 19.00
N ASP A 25 -5.21 -16.30 19.70
CA ASP A 25 -5.64 -16.14 21.11
C ASP A 25 -7.13 -15.88 21.25
N ARG A 26 -7.83 -15.67 20.12
CA ARG A 26 -9.28 -15.37 20.06
C ARG A 26 -10.14 -16.53 19.57
N ASP A 27 -9.56 -17.68 19.36
CA ASP A 27 -10.30 -18.89 19.01
C ASP A 27 -10.75 -19.61 20.30
N GLU A 28 -12.01 -19.41 20.70
CA GLU A 28 -12.61 -20.08 21.88
C GLU A 28 -12.58 -21.61 21.78
N ASN A 29 -12.51 -22.15 20.56
CA ASN A 29 -12.54 -23.60 20.31
C ASN A 29 -11.14 -24.21 20.18
N LYS A 30 -10.05 -23.45 20.22
CA LYS A 30 -8.67 -23.91 20.00
C LYS A 30 -8.49 -24.78 18.74
N SER A 31 -9.34 -24.57 17.74
CA SER A 31 -9.22 -25.23 16.44
C SER A 31 -8.01 -24.66 15.70
N SER A 32 -7.27 -25.50 15.01
CA SER A 32 -6.22 -25.03 14.10
C SER A 32 -6.88 -24.23 12.96
N LEU A 33 -6.32 -23.06 12.66
CA LEU A 33 -6.76 -22.28 11.52
C LEU A 33 -6.58 -23.06 10.23
N THR A 34 -7.59 -23.08 9.39
CA THR A 34 -7.48 -23.63 8.03
C THR A 34 -6.80 -22.63 7.11
N SER A 35 -5.91 -23.10 6.28
CA SER A 35 -5.17 -22.28 5.31
C SER A 35 -5.34 -22.79 3.90
N GLU A 36 -5.18 -21.89 2.96
CA GLU A 36 -5.03 -22.18 1.53
C GLU A 36 -3.58 -21.91 1.12
N THR A 37 -3.02 -22.75 0.23
CA THR A 37 -1.69 -22.52 -0.33
C THR A 37 -1.82 -21.53 -1.50
N THR A 38 -1.05 -20.46 -1.44
CA THR A 38 -0.94 -19.46 -2.49
C THR A 38 0.51 -19.37 -2.98
N TYR A 39 0.78 -18.59 -4.03
CA TYR A 39 2.15 -18.41 -4.47
C TYR A 39 3.01 -17.61 -3.46
N PHE A 40 2.38 -16.81 -2.59
CA PHE A 40 3.08 -16.13 -1.50
C PHE A 40 3.48 -17.12 -0.38
N GLY A 41 2.61 -18.08 -0.08
CA GLY A 41 2.73 -19.02 1.03
C GLY A 41 1.36 -19.49 1.49
N LEU A 42 1.11 -19.51 2.78
CA LEU A 42 -0.21 -19.83 3.33
C LEU A 42 -1.07 -18.58 3.47
N GLN A 43 -2.34 -18.70 3.17
CA GLN A 43 -3.36 -17.69 3.36
C GLN A 43 -4.44 -18.20 4.30
N PHE A 44 -4.80 -17.40 5.30
CA PHE A 44 -5.84 -17.68 6.28
C PHE A 44 -6.95 -16.65 6.14
N SER A 45 -8.20 -17.12 5.97
CA SER A 45 -9.39 -16.27 5.96
C SER A 45 -10.30 -16.67 7.11
N PHE A 46 -10.51 -15.76 8.08
CA PHE A 46 -11.32 -16.03 9.26
C PHE A 46 -11.93 -14.75 9.83
N THR A 47 -12.81 -14.90 10.82
CA THR A 47 -13.40 -13.77 11.53
C THR A 47 -13.11 -13.89 13.01
N VAL A 48 -12.54 -12.85 13.60
CA VAL A 48 -12.43 -12.72 15.04
C VAL A 48 -13.71 -12.09 15.57
N THR A 49 -14.35 -12.77 16.52
CA THR A 49 -15.58 -12.28 17.16
C THR A 49 -15.30 -11.86 18.59
N SER A 50 -15.81 -10.69 19.01
CA SER A 50 -15.67 -10.19 20.37
C SER A 50 -16.96 -9.54 20.87
N GLN A 51 -17.21 -9.63 22.16
CA GLN A 51 -18.32 -8.94 22.84
C GLN A 51 -18.03 -7.44 22.97
N GLU A 52 -16.76 -7.09 23.15
CA GLU A 52 -16.27 -5.73 23.28
C GLU A 52 -15.46 -5.33 22.05
N LYS A 53 -15.29 -4.02 21.85
CA LYS A 53 -14.39 -3.51 20.82
C LYS A 53 -12.95 -3.84 21.23
N VAL A 54 -12.21 -4.47 20.32
CA VAL A 54 -10.79 -4.83 20.51
C VAL A 54 -9.97 -4.26 19.35
N ASP A 55 -8.69 -3.98 19.62
CA ASP A 55 -7.81 -3.33 18.64
C ASP A 55 -6.83 -4.32 17.98
N SER A 56 -6.72 -5.54 18.52
CA SER A 56 -5.76 -6.53 18.03
C SER A 56 -6.12 -7.94 18.47
N PHE A 57 -5.43 -8.90 17.87
CA PHE A 57 -5.36 -10.29 18.31
C PHE A 57 -3.93 -10.82 18.12
N THR A 58 -3.62 -11.95 18.76
CA THR A 58 -2.33 -12.64 18.60
C THR A 58 -2.48 -13.81 17.64
N PHE A 59 -1.76 -13.78 16.53
CA PHE A 59 -1.59 -14.92 15.65
C PHE A 59 -0.39 -15.73 16.13
N LYS A 60 -0.57 -17.04 16.24
CA LYS A 60 0.41 -17.99 16.76
C LYS A 60 0.81 -18.96 15.67
N ALA A 61 2.10 -19.04 15.39
CA ALA A 61 2.69 -19.99 14.47
C ALA A 61 3.68 -20.88 15.24
N GLU A 62 3.38 -22.16 15.33
CA GLU A 62 4.36 -23.14 15.81
C GLU A 62 5.07 -23.73 14.59
N ILE A 63 6.37 -23.55 14.51
CA ILE A 63 7.21 -23.90 13.37
C ILE A 63 8.36 -24.77 13.88
N ASP A 64 8.42 -26.00 13.40
CA ASP A 64 9.43 -26.97 13.83
C ASP A 64 9.51 -27.11 15.37
N GLY A 65 8.34 -27.06 16.05
CA GLY A 65 8.22 -27.13 17.51
C GLY A 65 8.58 -25.84 18.26
N VAL A 66 8.81 -24.72 17.54
CA VAL A 66 9.07 -23.40 18.13
C VAL A 66 7.86 -22.50 17.95
N LEU A 67 7.25 -22.05 19.05
CA LEU A 67 6.14 -21.12 19.03
C LEU A 67 6.63 -19.70 18.75
N LYS A 68 6.03 -19.05 17.76
CA LYS A 68 6.15 -17.61 17.47
C LYS A 68 4.79 -16.95 17.59
N GLU A 69 4.76 -15.77 18.19
CA GLU A 69 3.56 -14.97 18.38
C GLU A 69 3.70 -13.63 17.67
N TYR A 70 2.66 -13.26 16.94
CA TYR A 70 2.60 -12.02 16.15
C TYR A 70 1.37 -11.23 16.56
N LEU A 71 1.55 -10.00 17.04
CA LEU A 71 0.46 -9.11 17.38
C LEU A 71 -0.09 -8.47 16.10
N VAL A 72 -1.29 -8.87 15.70
CA VAL A 72 -1.99 -8.34 14.53
C VAL A 72 -2.99 -7.28 14.99
N ARG A 73 -2.81 -6.04 14.55
CA ARG A 73 -3.73 -4.92 14.81
C ARG A 73 -4.85 -4.94 13.79
N PHE A 74 -6.09 -4.78 14.25
CA PHE A 74 -7.23 -4.66 13.36
C PHE A 74 -7.19 -3.35 12.58
N ASN A 75 -7.64 -3.43 11.33
CA ASN A 75 -8.03 -2.26 10.58
C ASN A 75 -9.25 -1.58 11.23
N TYR A 76 -9.62 -0.42 10.75
CA TYR A 76 -10.78 0.29 11.27
C TYR A 76 -12.05 -0.55 11.07
N TYR A 77 -12.74 -0.86 12.20
CA TYR A 77 -13.98 -1.65 12.16
C TYR A 77 -15.07 -0.97 11.30
N PRO A 78 -15.79 -1.69 10.43
CA PRO A 78 -15.81 -3.14 10.21
C PRO A 78 -14.94 -3.63 9.03
N LEU A 79 -13.92 -2.90 8.65
CA LEU A 79 -13.10 -3.18 7.47
C LEU A 79 -12.27 -4.46 7.64
N LEU A 80 -11.97 -5.11 6.50
CA LEU A 80 -11.07 -6.25 6.45
C LEU A 80 -9.68 -5.84 6.96
N THR A 81 -9.14 -6.64 7.88
CA THR A 81 -7.73 -6.59 8.26
C THR A 81 -6.96 -7.52 7.35
N GLU A 82 -6.08 -6.98 6.53
CA GLU A 82 -5.19 -7.78 5.70
C GLU A 82 -3.75 -7.57 6.13
N ALA A 83 -3.05 -8.67 6.50
CA ALA A 83 -1.73 -8.64 7.09
C ALA A 83 -0.81 -9.70 6.49
N TRP A 84 0.49 -9.39 6.45
CA TRP A 84 1.55 -10.29 5.97
C TRP A 84 2.56 -10.52 7.07
N ILE A 85 2.91 -11.79 7.27
CA ILE A 85 3.90 -12.25 8.23
C ILE A 85 4.94 -13.06 7.49
N LEU A 86 6.20 -12.80 7.78
CA LEU A 86 7.36 -13.47 7.20
C LEU A 86 8.09 -14.23 8.28
N GLU A 87 8.39 -15.51 8.04
CA GLU A 87 9.19 -16.31 8.97
C GLU A 87 10.54 -15.62 9.27
N GLY A 88 10.82 -15.43 10.56
CA GLY A 88 12.05 -14.79 11.02
C GLY A 88 12.03 -13.27 11.04
N ASP A 89 10.92 -12.64 10.68
CA ASP A 89 10.66 -11.22 10.86
C ASP A 89 9.64 -11.04 11.99
N GLU A 90 9.92 -10.15 12.94
CA GLU A 90 9.00 -9.85 14.05
C GLU A 90 7.93 -8.85 13.65
N THR A 91 8.10 -8.21 12.50
CA THR A 91 7.18 -7.18 12.00
C THR A 91 5.97 -7.80 11.32
N VAL A 92 4.78 -7.32 11.67
CA VAL A 92 3.55 -7.59 10.91
C VAL A 92 3.33 -6.43 9.93
N TYR A 93 3.16 -6.76 8.65
CA TYR A 93 2.98 -5.79 7.58
C TYR A 93 1.52 -5.69 7.18
N TYR A 94 1.09 -4.49 6.79
CA TYR A 94 -0.27 -4.17 6.37
C TYR A 94 -0.25 -3.43 5.05
N SER A 95 -1.31 -3.55 4.26
CA SER A 95 -1.43 -2.84 2.99
C SER A 95 -1.42 -1.30 3.14
N GLU A 96 -1.84 -0.81 4.29
CA GLU A 96 -1.80 0.61 4.64
C GLU A 96 -0.38 1.11 4.98
N ASN A 97 0.56 0.21 5.23
CA ASN A 97 1.94 0.58 5.54
C ASN A 97 2.69 0.94 4.25
N PRO A 98 3.07 2.23 4.04
CA PRO A 98 3.79 2.63 2.85
C PRO A 98 5.09 1.87 2.60
N ALA A 99 5.76 1.40 3.67
CA ALA A 99 7.00 0.65 3.54
C ALA A 99 6.83 -0.69 2.81
N ILE A 100 5.71 -1.41 3.03
CA ILE A 100 5.48 -2.69 2.35
C ILE A 100 5.15 -2.51 0.87
N ALA A 101 4.50 -1.40 0.51
CA ALA A 101 4.15 -1.07 -0.86
C ALA A 101 5.25 -0.29 -1.61
N SER A 102 6.36 0.04 -0.94
CA SER A 102 7.47 0.75 -1.58
C SER A 102 8.31 -0.17 -2.46
N PRO A 103 8.92 0.33 -3.54
CA PRO A 103 9.87 -0.42 -4.35
C PRO A 103 11.07 -0.96 -3.58
N TYR A 104 11.51 -0.24 -2.54
CA TYR A 104 12.56 -0.72 -1.64
C TYR A 104 12.15 -2.01 -0.95
N TYR A 105 10.91 -2.09 -0.45
CA TYR A 105 10.43 -3.29 0.19
C TYR A 105 10.27 -4.45 -0.81
N LYS A 106 9.93 -4.15 -2.06
CA LYS A 106 9.90 -5.14 -3.14
C LYS A 106 11.24 -5.83 -3.33
N ASP A 107 12.36 -5.08 -3.28
CA ASP A 107 13.70 -5.63 -3.40
C ASP A 107 14.06 -6.52 -2.19
N GLN A 108 13.54 -6.21 -1.01
CA GLN A 108 13.73 -7.01 0.20
C GLN A 108 12.80 -8.22 0.25
N ASN A 109 11.54 -8.03 -0.18
CA ASN A 109 10.52 -9.07 -0.17
C ASN A 109 9.49 -8.88 -1.30
N PRO A 110 9.79 -9.33 -2.51
CA PRO A 110 8.94 -9.11 -3.67
C PRO A 110 7.53 -9.71 -3.52
N PHE A 111 7.39 -10.82 -2.81
CA PHE A 111 6.09 -11.46 -2.62
C PHE A 111 5.15 -10.61 -1.75
N ALA A 112 5.65 -10.08 -0.65
CA ALA A 112 4.87 -9.21 0.22
C ALA A 112 4.47 -7.91 -0.50
N PHE A 113 5.39 -7.32 -1.26
CA PHE A 113 5.12 -6.14 -2.06
C PHE A 113 4.00 -6.39 -3.08
N ASP A 114 4.10 -7.44 -3.90
CA ASP A 114 3.10 -7.75 -4.91
C ASP A 114 1.71 -7.98 -4.30
N LYS A 115 1.64 -8.64 -3.14
CA LYS A 115 0.37 -8.85 -2.46
C LYS A 115 -0.20 -7.59 -1.84
N ALA A 116 0.65 -6.76 -1.24
CA ALA A 116 0.20 -5.51 -0.64
C ALA A 116 -0.45 -4.58 -1.67
N ILE A 117 0.19 -4.34 -2.81
CA ILE A 117 -0.32 -3.42 -3.83
C ILE A 117 -1.53 -3.95 -4.60
N HIS A 118 -1.82 -5.25 -4.54
CA HIS A 118 -3.00 -5.88 -5.15
C HIS A 118 -4.08 -6.23 -4.14
N SER A 119 -3.96 -5.77 -2.90
CA SER A 119 -4.95 -6.05 -1.87
C SER A 119 -6.11 -5.06 -1.89
N ALA A 120 -7.29 -5.54 -1.49
CA ALA A 120 -8.46 -4.70 -1.31
C ALA A 120 -8.24 -3.62 -0.22
N SER A 121 -7.43 -3.92 0.80
CA SER A 121 -7.09 -2.97 1.85
C SER A 121 -6.20 -1.83 1.31
N PHE A 122 -5.26 -2.14 0.41
CA PHE A 122 -4.46 -1.11 -0.25
C PHE A 122 -5.33 -0.17 -1.06
N ASP A 123 -6.21 -0.71 -1.91
CA ASP A 123 -7.14 0.07 -2.72
C ASP A 123 -8.07 0.92 -1.85
N HIS A 124 -8.56 0.34 -0.75
CA HIS A 124 -9.43 1.06 0.19
C HIS A 124 -8.70 2.24 0.85
N HIS A 125 -7.46 2.04 1.27
CA HIS A 125 -6.69 3.07 1.97
C HIS A 125 -6.18 4.17 1.03
N TRP A 126 -5.63 3.78 -0.13
CA TRP A 126 -4.96 4.70 -1.05
C TRP A 126 -5.80 5.13 -2.25
N GLY A 127 -6.95 4.49 -2.46
CA GLY A 127 -7.80 4.74 -3.61
C GLY A 127 -8.21 6.19 -3.76
N TYR A 128 -8.22 6.66 -5.00
CA TYR A 128 -8.65 8.00 -5.38
C TYR A 128 -9.54 7.93 -6.61
N GLN A 129 -10.67 8.65 -6.60
CA GLN A 129 -11.66 8.68 -7.68
C GLN A 129 -11.89 10.10 -8.21
N GLY A 130 -11.04 11.05 -7.85
CA GLY A 130 -11.08 12.40 -8.40
C GLY A 130 -10.36 12.51 -9.75
N GLU A 131 -10.32 13.70 -10.29
CA GLU A 131 -9.60 13.99 -11.52
C GLU A 131 -8.09 13.93 -11.28
N LEU A 132 -7.38 13.28 -12.20
CA LEU A 132 -5.92 13.20 -12.27
C LEU A 132 -5.42 13.81 -13.58
N GLY A 133 -4.10 13.92 -13.69
CA GLY A 133 -3.44 14.44 -14.87
C GLY A 133 -3.27 15.94 -14.82
N TYR A 134 -3.37 16.54 -15.98
CA TYR A 134 -3.08 17.94 -16.23
C TYR A 134 -4.37 18.68 -16.60
N SER A 135 -4.56 19.87 -16.03
CA SER A 135 -5.61 20.79 -16.44
C SER A 135 -5.05 22.18 -16.72
N LEU A 136 -5.60 22.84 -17.71
CA LEU A 136 -5.17 24.15 -18.18
C LEU A 136 -6.34 25.12 -18.26
N SER A 137 -6.14 26.31 -17.74
CA SER A 137 -7.00 27.47 -17.95
C SER A 137 -6.19 28.63 -18.53
N ASP A 138 -6.84 29.74 -18.82
CA ASP A 138 -6.16 30.94 -19.38
C ASP A 138 -5.05 31.49 -18.47
N TYR A 139 -5.15 31.24 -17.15
CA TYR A 139 -4.26 31.81 -16.14
C TYR A 139 -3.57 30.79 -15.23
N GLN A 140 -3.97 29.52 -15.29
CA GLN A 140 -3.52 28.52 -14.35
C GLN A 140 -3.26 27.18 -15.03
N THR A 141 -2.25 26.47 -14.55
CA THR A 141 -1.98 25.08 -14.88
C THR A 141 -1.96 24.25 -13.61
N SER A 142 -2.70 23.14 -13.58
CA SER A 142 -2.73 22.22 -12.44
C SER A 142 -2.24 20.85 -12.85
N PHE A 143 -1.49 20.20 -11.95
CA PHE A 143 -1.01 18.83 -12.10
C PHE A 143 -1.47 17.99 -10.93
N LYS A 144 -1.97 16.79 -11.20
CA LYS A 144 -2.33 15.81 -10.17
C LYS A 144 -1.89 14.41 -10.58
N LEU A 145 -1.14 13.75 -9.70
CA LEU A 145 -0.66 12.39 -9.91
C LEU A 145 -1.02 11.53 -8.70
N TRP A 146 -1.59 10.34 -8.95
CA TRP A 146 -1.76 9.32 -7.92
C TRP A 146 -0.50 8.45 -7.87
N ALA A 147 0.29 8.61 -6.79
CA ALA A 147 1.52 7.89 -6.56
C ALA A 147 1.71 7.64 -5.05
N PRO A 148 0.91 6.73 -4.44
CA PRO A 148 0.85 6.57 -2.99
C PRO A 148 2.17 6.10 -2.36
N THR A 149 3.01 5.39 -3.11
CA THR A 149 4.29 4.84 -2.62
C THR A 149 5.49 5.73 -2.88
N ALA A 150 5.30 6.85 -3.58
CA ALA A 150 6.36 7.81 -3.86
C ALA A 150 6.80 8.57 -2.59
N THR A 151 8.07 8.91 -2.51
CA THR A 151 8.65 9.75 -1.44
C THR A 151 8.75 11.22 -1.86
N ALA A 152 8.88 11.48 -3.17
CA ALA A 152 8.79 12.81 -3.76
C ALA A 152 8.27 12.72 -5.20
N VAL A 153 7.62 13.78 -5.66
CA VAL A 153 7.18 13.90 -7.05
C VAL A 153 7.50 15.30 -7.54
N GLN A 154 8.06 15.37 -8.74
CA GLN A 154 8.31 16.61 -9.46
C GLN A 154 7.66 16.56 -10.84
N VAL A 155 7.27 17.71 -11.37
CA VAL A 155 6.96 17.87 -12.79
C VAL A 155 8.13 18.59 -13.47
N VAL A 156 8.67 17.96 -14.50
CA VAL A 156 9.71 18.51 -15.36
C VAL A 156 9.03 19.07 -16.61
N VAL A 157 9.11 20.36 -16.81
CA VAL A 157 8.48 21.06 -17.93
C VAL A 157 9.55 21.43 -18.97
N TYR A 158 9.26 21.13 -20.23
CA TYR A 158 10.14 21.37 -21.37
C TYR A 158 9.67 22.59 -22.18
N GLU A 159 10.60 23.25 -22.86
CA GLU A 159 10.31 24.46 -23.62
C GLU A 159 9.25 24.27 -24.71
N ASN A 160 9.19 23.09 -25.31
CA ASN A 160 8.23 22.74 -26.34
C ASN A 160 8.04 21.21 -26.42
N THR A 161 7.34 20.72 -27.43
CA THR A 161 6.99 19.31 -27.62
C THR A 161 8.02 18.51 -28.45
N SER A 162 9.18 19.07 -28.81
CA SER A 162 10.24 18.37 -29.53
C SER A 162 10.89 17.32 -28.65
N ASN A 163 11.39 16.22 -29.25
CA ASN A 163 12.05 15.15 -28.50
C ASN A 163 13.36 15.59 -27.81
N ASP A 164 13.99 16.64 -28.31
CA ASP A 164 15.23 17.26 -27.83
C ASP A 164 15.00 18.61 -27.13
N ALA A 165 13.75 18.91 -26.76
CA ALA A 165 13.42 20.15 -26.08
C ALA A 165 14.20 20.28 -24.77
N PRO A 166 14.84 21.43 -24.50
CA PRO A 166 15.49 21.65 -23.22
C PRO A 166 14.47 21.76 -22.09
N ILE A 167 14.90 21.39 -20.89
CA ILE A 167 14.11 21.61 -19.68
C ILE A 167 13.97 23.11 -19.46
N TRP A 168 12.73 23.57 -19.37
CA TRP A 168 12.43 24.94 -19.04
C TRP A 168 12.46 25.16 -17.52
N LYS A 169 11.74 24.28 -16.76
CA LYS A 169 11.67 24.38 -15.31
C LYS A 169 11.23 23.06 -14.68
N THR A 170 11.60 22.84 -13.42
CA THR A 170 11.14 21.72 -12.60
C THR A 170 10.42 22.26 -11.39
N PHE A 171 9.29 21.66 -11.03
CA PHE A 171 8.48 22.03 -9.86
C PHE A 171 8.21 20.83 -8.99
N ASN A 172 8.22 21.02 -7.67
CA ASN A 172 7.83 19.99 -6.71
C ASN A 172 6.30 19.96 -6.60
N LEU A 173 5.73 18.76 -6.56
CA LEU A 173 4.35 18.56 -6.18
C LEU A 173 4.26 18.36 -4.66
N GLU A 174 3.14 18.75 -4.10
CA GLU A 174 2.82 18.54 -2.69
C GLU A 174 1.94 17.31 -2.54
N ARG A 175 2.25 16.48 -1.54
CA ARG A 175 1.44 15.32 -1.20
C ARG A 175 0.21 15.73 -0.42
N GLY A 176 -0.96 15.25 -0.82
CA GLY A 176 -2.19 15.42 -0.07
C GLY A 176 -2.12 14.74 1.31
N ASN A 177 -2.81 15.31 2.27
CA ASN A 177 -2.79 14.89 3.67
C ASN A 177 -4.18 14.52 4.23
N SER A 178 -5.21 14.51 3.38
CA SER A 178 -6.58 14.22 3.79
C SER A 178 -6.95 12.77 3.50
N TYR A 179 -7.12 11.98 4.56
CA TYR A 179 -7.70 10.64 4.45
C TYR A 179 -9.23 10.72 4.45
N SER A 180 -9.86 9.98 3.56
CA SER A 180 -11.32 9.86 3.50
C SER A 180 -11.74 8.47 3.02
N TYR A 181 -12.78 7.91 3.65
CA TYR A 181 -13.42 6.69 3.17
C TYR A 181 -14.11 6.88 1.81
N SER A 182 -14.48 8.09 1.46
CA SER A 182 -14.88 8.42 0.10
C SER A 182 -13.65 8.69 -0.73
N HIS A 183 -13.32 7.79 -1.65
CA HIS A 183 -12.16 7.90 -2.53
C HIS A 183 -12.14 9.21 -3.34
N LYS A 184 -13.29 9.85 -3.51
CA LYS A 184 -13.38 11.18 -4.15
C LYS A 184 -12.62 12.26 -3.38
N TYR A 185 -12.55 12.15 -2.05
CA TYR A 185 -11.95 13.14 -1.16
C TYR A 185 -10.68 12.64 -0.48
N ASN A 186 -10.24 11.41 -0.80
CA ASN A 186 -9.05 10.80 -0.23
C ASN A 186 -7.81 11.26 -1.00
N THR A 187 -7.01 12.16 -0.43
CA THR A 187 -5.86 12.74 -1.13
C THR A 187 -4.50 12.22 -0.66
N ILE A 188 -4.44 11.32 0.33
CA ILE A 188 -3.17 10.87 0.93
C ILE A 188 -2.20 10.20 -0.06
N GLY A 189 -2.72 9.61 -1.16
CA GLY A 189 -1.94 9.03 -2.25
C GLY A 189 -1.74 9.95 -3.46
N VAL A 190 -2.26 11.18 -3.40
CA VAL A 190 -2.27 12.14 -4.51
C VAL A 190 -1.22 13.22 -4.30
N TRP A 191 -0.49 13.51 -5.35
CA TRP A 191 0.46 14.62 -5.42
C TRP A 191 -0.10 15.68 -6.35
N SER A 192 -0.05 16.95 -5.93
CA SER A 192 -0.65 18.04 -6.70
C SER A 192 0.22 19.30 -6.71
N LEU A 193 0.02 20.10 -7.75
CA LEU A 193 0.64 21.40 -7.92
C LEU A 193 -0.31 22.28 -8.73
N ASP A 194 -0.54 23.49 -8.25
CA ASP A 194 -1.22 24.54 -8.97
C ASP A 194 -0.24 25.68 -9.26
N LEU A 195 -0.14 26.08 -10.53
CA LEU A 195 0.72 27.17 -10.98
C LEU A 195 -0.14 28.30 -11.53
N ASP A 196 0.10 29.52 -11.08
CA ASP A 196 -0.54 30.74 -11.62
C ASP A 196 0.10 31.14 -12.96
N GLU A 197 0.33 30.16 -13.81
CA GLU A 197 0.92 30.30 -15.15
C GLU A 197 0.21 29.40 -16.14
N ASN A 198 0.00 29.86 -17.37
CA ASN A 198 -0.49 29.04 -18.46
C ASN A 198 0.68 28.40 -19.19
N LEU A 199 0.78 27.08 -19.14
CA LEU A 199 1.85 26.28 -19.78
C LEU A 199 1.46 25.74 -21.16
N ALA A 200 0.52 26.35 -21.85
CA ALA A 200 0.15 25.94 -23.21
C ALA A 200 1.37 25.90 -24.15
N GLY A 201 1.49 24.82 -24.94
CA GLY A 201 2.59 24.61 -25.88
C GLY A 201 3.86 24.04 -25.28
N LYS A 202 3.93 23.84 -23.98
CA LYS A 202 5.03 23.13 -23.31
C LYS A 202 4.74 21.63 -23.21
N ALA A 203 5.78 20.83 -23.11
CA ALA A 203 5.66 19.41 -22.74
C ALA A 203 6.06 19.20 -21.28
N TYR A 204 5.64 18.10 -20.69
CA TYR A 204 6.03 17.75 -19.33
C TYR A 204 6.20 16.24 -19.13
N GLN A 205 6.89 15.89 -18.06
CA GLN A 205 7.02 14.53 -17.52
C GLN A 205 7.01 14.59 -16.00
N TYR A 206 6.56 13.53 -15.36
CA TYR A 206 6.72 13.36 -13.92
C TYR A 206 8.05 12.67 -13.62
N GLN A 207 8.79 13.23 -12.67
CA GLN A 207 9.93 12.60 -12.03
C GLN A 207 9.47 12.14 -10.65
N ILE A 208 9.47 10.83 -10.43
CA ILE A 208 8.93 10.21 -9.23
C ILE A 208 10.07 9.54 -8.48
N GLU A 209 10.25 9.90 -7.22
CA GLU A 209 11.23 9.31 -6.33
C GLU A 209 10.59 8.25 -5.43
N PHE A 210 11.31 7.17 -5.27
CA PHE A 210 11.05 6.09 -4.32
C PHE A 210 12.29 5.90 -3.45
N PRO A 211 12.24 5.17 -2.30
CA PRO A 211 13.36 5.06 -1.37
C PRO A 211 14.71 4.70 -1.99
N HIS A 212 14.75 3.96 -3.10
CA HIS A 212 16.01 3.49 -3.70
C HIS A 212 16.09 3.66 -5.22
N HIS A 213 15.12 4.29 -5.84
CA HIS A 213 15.19 4.60 -7.26
C HIS A 213 14.32 5.80 -7.62
N GLN A 214 14.58 6.33 -8.80
CA GLN A 214 13.84 7.42 -9.39
C GLN A 214 13.42 7.02 -10.80
N THR A 215 12.25 7.43 -11.22
CA THR A 215 11.78 7.23 -12.59
C THR A 215 11.29 8.53 -13.19
N LEU A 216 11.50 8.66 -14.50
CA LEU A 216 10.93 9.74 -15.31
C LEU A 216 9.87 9.14 -16.23
N THR A 217 8.63 9.59 -16.11
CA THR A 217 7.51 9.03 -16.84
C THR A 217 6.62 10.09 -17.45
N ARG A 218 5.94 9.74 -18.53
CA ARG A 218 4.87 10.56 -19.10
C ARG A 218 3.61 10.43 -18.24
N ASP A 219 2.71 11.37 -18.42
CA ASP A 219 1.36 11.28 -17.85
C ASP A 219 0.68 10.02 -18.40
N PRO A 220 0.12 9.16 -17.54
CA PRO A 220 -0.55 7.92 -17.94
C PRO A 220 -1.84 8.17 -18.72
#